data_fca6c426adf89b944d41723fe10cab77
#
_entry.id   fca6c426adf89b944d41723fe10cab77
#
_cell.length_a   1.000
_cell.length_b   1.000
_cell.length_c   1.000
_cell.angle_alpha   90.00
_cell.angle_beta   90.00
_cell.angle_gamma   90.00
#
_symmetry.space_group_name_H-M   'P 1'
#
loop_
_entity.id
_entity.type
_entity.pdbx_description
1 polymer ?
#
loop_
_entity_poly.entity_id
_entity_poly.type
_entity_poly.pdbx_seq_one_letter_code
_entity_poly.pdbx_strand_id
1 'polypeptide(L)'
;MVGLADPVIWHDVECGAYEADLPLWRELAAGADGPVLEIGCGTGRVALDLAGRGFDVAALDSDAALIAALAERGADLPLRAGVADARSFRLERRFALVIAPMQVVQLMGGAGGRASMLACVRDHLAPAGVFAAALADPFDGVPAEDAGPPLPDVREQDGWVFSSTPVAVRSVDGGTAIDRLRQAVSPDGQLDESMTSISLDALDAETLEGEGPAAGLRALPRRQVPATGDYVGSTIVLLEAA
;
A
#
# COMPACT_ATOMS: atom_id res chain seq x y z
N MET A 1 4.22 25.77 3.67
CA MET A 1 5.39 25.49 4.52
C MET A 1 5.54 23.98 4.57
N VAL A 2 6.65 23.48 4.06
CA VAL A 2 7.06 22.09 4.18
C VAL A 2 7.39 21.85 5.66
N GLY A 3 6.82 20.83 6.29
CA GLY A 3 7.05 20.59 7.72
C GLY A 3 6.58 19.19 8.15
N LEU A 4 6.83 18.85 9.42
CA LEU A 4 6.47 17.54 10.03
C LEU A 4 4.99 17.15 9.89
N ALA A 5 4.10 18.10 9.58
CA ALA A 5 2.66 17.84 9.43
C ALA A 5 2.22 17.47 8.00
N ASP A 6 3.13 17.44 7.02
CA ASP A 6 2.75 17.16 5.63
C ASP A 6 2.69 15.63 5.36
N PRO A 7 1.50 15.04 5.20
CA PRO A 7 1.37 13.59 4.98
C PRO A 7 1.98 13.14 3.65
N VAL A 8 2.01 14.02 2.63
CA VAL A 8 2.54 13.69 1.29
C VAL A 8 4.04 13.40 1.37
N ILE A 9 4.79 14.25 2.09
CA ILE A 9 6.23 14.08 2.26
C ILE A 9 6.52 12.77 2.98
N TRP A 10 5.83 12.50 4.09
CA TRP A 10 6.08 11.29 4.86
C TRP A 10 5.68 10.02 4.12
N HIS A 11 4.59 10.06 3.35
CA HIS A 11 4.25 8.94 2.48
C HIS A 11 5.34 8.70 1.42
N ASP A 12 5.84 9.77 0.80
CA ASP A 12 6.93 9.66 -0.19
C ASP A 12 8.23 9.15 0.42
N VAL A 13 8.58 9.57 1.66
CA VAL A 13 9.75 9.08 2.38
C VAL A 13 9.63 7.59 2.67
N GLU A 14 8.49 7.16 3.23
CA GLU A 14 8.32 5.80 3.78
C GLU A 14 7.94 4.76 2.73
N CYS A 15 7.35 5.17 1.60
CA CYS A 15 6.86 4.25 0.57
C CYS A 15 7.48 4.46 -0.81
N GLY A 16 7.98 5.67 -1.11
CA GLY A 16 8.33 6.06 -2.48
C GLY A 16 9.52 5.31 -3.07
N ALA A 17 10.46 4.85 -2.26
CA ALA A 17 11.67 4.15 -2.71
C ALA A 17 11.46 2.63 -2.94
N TYR A 18 10.31 2.07 -2.53
CA TYR A 18 10.06 0.64 -2.69
C TYR A 18 9.66 0.30 -4.13
N GLU A 19 10.50 -0.44 -4.83
CA GLU A 19 10.30 -0.81 -6.25
C GLU A 19 10.24 -2.31 -6.49
N ALA A 20 10.54 -3.14 -5.49
CA ALA A 20 10.69 -4.59 -5.67
C ALA A 20 9.38 -5.29 -6.11
N ASP A 21 8.22 -4.71 -5.80
CA ASP A 21 6.91 -5.23 -6.18
C ASP A 21 6.40 -4.73 -7.54
N LEU A 22 6.95 -3.64 -8.09
CA LEU A 22 6.49 -3.06 -9.35
C LEU A 22 6.48 -4.05 -10.53
N PRO A 23 7.48 -4.93 -10.72
CA PRO A 23 7.43 -5.94 -11.78
C PRO A 23 6.21 -6.84 -11.72
N LEU A 24 5.79 -7.23 -10.49
CA LEU A 24 4.61 -8.07 -10.30
C LEU A 24 3.31 -7.33 -10.64
N TRP A 25 3.16 -6.08 -10.18
CA TRP A 25 1.97 -5.28 -10.50
C TRP A 25 1.84 -5.02 -12.00
N ARG A 26 2.96 -4.78 -12.69
CA ARG A 26 3.01 -4.65 -14.17
C ARG A 26 2.60 -5.93 -14.87
N GLU A 27 3.08 -7.09 -14.39
CA GLU A 27 2.72 -8.40 -14.94
C GLU A 27 1.22 -8.67 -14.78
N LEU A 28 0.66 -8.44 -13.59
CA LEU A 28 -0.76 -8.63 -13.33
C LEU A 28 -1.63 -7.68 -14.17
N ALA A 29 -1.23 -6.41 -14.30
CA ALA A 29 -1.94 -5.44 -15.14
C ALA A 29 -1.88 -5.81 -16.63
N ALA A 30 -0.75 -6.30 -17.11
CA ALA A 30 -0.59 -6.75 -18.50
C ALA A 30 -1.40 -8.04 -18.79
N GLY A 31 -1.61 -8.88 -17.78
CA GLY A 31 -2.44 -10.09 -17.90
C GLY A 31 -3.95 -9.81 -17.76
N ALA A 32 -4.35 -8.63 -17.33
CA ALA A 32 -5.75 -8.25 -17.15
C ALA A 32 -6.31 -7.62 -18.45
N ASP A 33 -7.48 -8.09 -18.89
CA ASP A 33 -8.16 -7.54 -20.06
C ASP A 33 -9.15 -6.44 -19.62
N GLY A 34 -8.60 -5.28 -19.20
CA GLY A 34 -9.43 -4.15 -18.79
C GLY A 34 -8.76 -3.22 -17.77
N PRO A 35 -9.56 -2.31 -17.18
CA PRO A 35 -9.05 -1.30 -16.27
C PRO A 35 -8.57 -1.88 -14.94
N VAL A 36 -7.66 -1.15 -14.32
CA VAL A 36 -7.06 -1.46 -13.02
C VAL A 36 -7.59 -0.49 -11.96
N LEU A 37 -7.90 -0.99 -10.77
CA LEU A 37 -8.17 -0.18 -9.57
C LEU A 37 -7.07 -0.44 -8.54
N GLU A 38 -6.43 0.61 -8.06
CA GLU A 38 -5.57 0.56 -6.89
C GLU A 38 -6.30 1.10 -5.66
N ILE A 39 -6.32 0.34 -4.56
CA ILE A 39 -6.86 0.71 -3.26
C ILE A 39 -5.70 1.02 -2.32
N GLY A 40 -5.78 2.14 -1.57
CA GLY A 40 -4.70 2.62 -0.71
C GLY A 40 -3.51 3.12 -1.51
N CYS A 41 -3.77 3.88 -2.56
CA CYS A 41 -2.75 4.29 -3.53
C CYS A 41 -1.75 5.32 -3.01
N GLY A 42 -2.04 5.98 -1.89
CA GLY A 42 -1.19 7.04 -1.36
C GLY A 42 -0.92 8.14 -2.39
N THR A 43 0.34 8.51 -2.54
CA THR A 43 0.81 9.48 -3.53
C THR A 43 1.02 8.88 -4.94
N GLY A 44 0.70 7.58 -5.12
CA GLY A 44 0.59 6.94 -6.44
C GLY A 44 1.81 6.17 -6.91
N ARG A 45 2.63 5.60 -6.03
CA ARG A 45 3.82 4.83 -6.41
C ARG A 45 3.54 3.77 -7.48
N VAL A 46 2.49 2.97 -7.33
CA VAL A 46 2.09 1.94 -8.29
C VAL A 46 1.17 2.52 -9.37
N ALA A 47 0.17 3.35 -8.99
CA ALA A 47 -0.78 3.94 -9.93
C ALA A 47 -0.10 4.75 -11.03
N LEU A 48 0.89 5.59 -10.68
CA LEU A 48 1.65 6.39 -11.66
C LEU A 48 2.51 5.52 -12.57
N ASP A 49 3.15 4.47 -12.02
CA ASP A 49 3.94 3.54 -12.82
C ASP A 49 3.08 2.80 -13.86
N LEU A 50 1.91 2.30 -13.45
CA LEU A 50 0.99 1.62 -14.36
C LEU A 50 0.39 2.59 -15.38
N ALA A 51 -0.09 3.76 -14.95
CA ALA A 51 -0.66 4.76 -15.85
C ALA A 51 0.38 5.30 -16.85
N GLY A 52 1.63 5.51 -16.42
CA GLY A 52 2.75 5.90 -17.28
C GLY A 52 3.10 4.85 -18.35
N ARG A 53 2.67 3.61 -18.17
CA ARG A 53 2.77 2.50 -19.17
C ARG A 53 1.54 2.38 -20.05
N GLY A 54 0.56 3.27 -19.87
CA GLY A 54 -0.65 3.34 -20.70
C GLY A 54 -1.82 2.48 -20.19
N PHE A 55 -1.74 1.90 -18.99
CA PHE A 55 -2.89 1.23 -18.39
C PHE A 55 -3.96 2.25 -17.97
N ASP A 56 -5.24 1.91 -18.13
CA ASP A 56 -6.37 2.70 -17.62
C ASP A 56 -6.54 2.44 -16.11
N VAL A 57 -6.06 3.38 -15.28
CA VAL A 57 -5.97 3.22 -13.83
C VAL A 57 -6.99 4.12 -13.12
N ALA A 58 -7.71 3.54 -12.16
CA ALA A 58 -8.37 4.26 -11.10
C ALA A 58 -7.62 4.01 -9.78
N ALA A 59 -7.54 5.01 -8.91
CA ALA A 59 -6.79 4.93 -7.67
C ALA A 59 -7.56 5.59 -6.53
N LEU A 60 -7.67 4.91 -5.39
CA LEU A 60 -8.39 5.37 -4.21
C LEU A 60 -7.48 5.40 -2.98
N ASP A 61 -7.63 6.45 -2.19
CA ASP A 61 -7.07 6.54 -0.84
C ASP A 61 -8.05 7.30 0.06
N SER A 62 -7.97 7.08 1.35
CA SER A 62 -8.78 7.79 2.34
C SER A 62 -8.25 9.19 2.67
N ASP A 63 -6.98 9.46 2.39
CA ASP A 63 -6.33 10.75 2.64
C ASP A 63 -6.45 11.68 1.42
N ALA A 64 -7.16 12.79 1.63
CA ALA A 64 -7.40 13.77 0.58
C ALA A 64 -6.14 14.50 0.11
N ALA A 65 -5.12 14.67 0.98
CA ALA A 65 -3.87 15.32 0.61
C ALA A 65 -3.02 14.41 -0.29
N LEU A 66 -2.98 13.11 0.00
CA LEU A 66 -2.30 12.13 -0.85
C LEU A 66 -2.96 12.05 -2.23
N ILE A 67 -4.29 12.02 -2.29
CA ILE A 67 -5.05 12.02 -3.56
C ILE A 67 -4.83 13.31 -4.36
N ALA A 68 -4.76 14.47 -3.70
CA ALA A 68 -4.47 15.72 -4.39
C ALA A 68 -3.06 15.72 -5.03
N ALA A 69 -2.06 15.22 -4.30
CA ALA A 69 -0.71 15.06 -4.82
C ALA A 69 -0.65 14.05 -5.99
N LEU A 70 -1.37 12.94 -5.88
CA LEU A 70 -1.48 11.95 -6.96
C LEU A 70 -2.12 12.55 -8.21
N ALA A 71 -3.22 13.29 -8.06
CA ALA A 71 -3.92 13.91 -9.18
C ALA A 71 -3.05 14.94 -9.91
N GLU A 72 -2.26 15.72 -9.18
CA GLU A 72 -1.28 16.64 -9.76
C GLU A 72 -0.18 15.92 -10.54
N ARG A 73 0.42 14.88 -9.94
CA ARG A 73 1.50 14.08 -10.56
C ARG A 73 1.04 13.30 -11.78
N GLY A 74 -0.23 12.85 -11.78
CA GLY A 74 -0.83 12.06 -12.85
C GLY A 74 -1.69 12.84 -13.84
N ALA A 75 -1.61 14.20 -13.88
CA ALA A 75 -2.53 15.03 -14.65
C ALA A 75 -2.58 14.70 -16.16
N ASP A 76 -1.45 14.28 -16.73
CA ASP A 76 -1.32 13.93 -18.15
C ASP A 76 -1.42 12.42 -18.43
N LEU A 77 -1.75 11.60 -17.41
CA LEU A 77 -1.81 10.15 -17.50
C LEU A 77 -3.27 9.63 -17.56
N PRO A 78 -3.51 8.43 -18.08
CA PRO A 78 -4.82 7.78 -18.05
C PRO A 78 -5.16 7.29 -16.62
N LEU A 79 -5.21 8.23 -15.69
CA LEU A 79 -5.38 8.01 -14.24
C LEU A 79 -6.58 8.81 -13.71
N ARG A 80 -7.40 8.15 -12.88
CA ARG A 80 -8.48 8.78 -12.13
C ARG A 80 -8.27 8.54 -10.65
N ALA A 81 -7.94 9.59 -9.89
CA ALA A 81 -7.77 9.53 -8.45
C ALA A 81 -9.04 9.98 -7.71
N GLY A 82 -9.35 9.34 -6.59
CA GLY A 82 -10.53 9.66 -5.79
C GLY A 82 -10.34 9.38 -4.30
N VAL A 83 -10.89 10.26 -3.45
CA VAL A 83 -10.89 10.05 -2.00
C VAL A 83 -12.01 9.08 -1.63
N ALA A 84 -11.65 7.95 -1.02
CA ALA A 84 -12.62 6.96 -0.57
C ALA A 84 -12.05 6.02 0.50
N ASP A 85 -12.91 5.53 1.38
CA ASP A 85 -12.59 4.45 2.31
C ASP A 85 -12.72 3.11 1.59
N ALA A 86 -11.67 2.28 1.68
CA ALA A 86 -11.61 0.94 1.08
C ALA A 86 -12.78 0.02 1.51
N ARG A 87 -13.39 0.30 2.67
CA ARG A 87 -14.49 -0.48 3.25
C ARG A 87 -15.88 -0.07 2.76
N SER A 88 -16.00 1.03 1.98
CA SER A 88 -17.31 1.59 1.63
C SER A 88 -17.37 2.35 0.30
N PHE A 89 -16.32 2.25 -0.54
CA PHE A 89 -16.29 2.97 -1.82
C PHE A 89 -17.40 2.53 -2.80
N ARG A 90 -17.76 3.43 -3.71
CA ARG A 90 -18.70 3.18 -4.82
C ARG A 90 -18.19 3.87 -6.08
N LEU A 91 -18.01 3.09 -7.14
CA LEU A 91 -17.60 3.56 -8.46
C LEU A 91 -18.58 3.03 -9.51
N GLU A 92 -18.85 3.81 -10.56
CA GLU A 92 -19.77 3.44 -11.65
C GLU A 92 -19.08 2.59 -12.73
N ARG A 93 -18.04 1.84 -12.39
CA ARG A 93 -17.34 0.95 -13.31
C ARG A 93 -16.82 -0.30 -12.61
N ARG A 94 -16.56 -1.32 -13.43
CA ARG A 94 -15.93 -2.55 -12.98
C ARG A 94 -14.49 -2.64 -13.50
N PHE A 95 -13.68 -3.42 -12.81
CA PHE A 95 -12.25 -3.55 -13.05
C PHE A 95 -11.88 -5.00 -13.33
N ALA A 96 -10.99 -5.22 -14.29
CA ALA A 96 -10.44 -6.54 -14.55
C ALA A 96 -9.41 -6.92 -13.47
N LEU A 97 -8.76 -5.91 -12.89
CA LEU A 97 -7.81 -6.10 -11.79
C LEU A 97 -8.05 -5.04 -10.70
N VAL A 98 -8.16 -5.47 -9.46
CA VAL A 98 -8.12 -4.61 -8.27
C VAL A 98 -6.86 -4.96 -7.50
N ILE A 99 -6.04 -3.98 -7.15
CA ILE A 99 -4.81 -4.20 -6.39
C ILE A 99 -4.82 -3.45 -5.07
N ALA A 100 -4.22 -4.05 -4.04
CA ALA A 100 -3.94 -3.45 -2.74
C ALA A 100 -2.47 -3.72 -2.40
N PRO A 101 -1.55 -2.88 -2.91
CA PRO A 101 -0.12 -3.01 -2.65
C PRO A 101 0.26 -2.78 -1.18
N MET A 102 1.45 -3.23 -0.81
CA MET A 102 1.98 -3.12 0.55
C MET A 102 1.04 -3.78 1.59
N GLN A 103 0.76 -3.14 2.73
CA GLN A 103 -0.02 -3.70 3.82
C GLN A 103 -1.46 -3.15 3.90
N VAL A 104 -2.03 -2.65 2.81
CA VAL A 104 -3.36 -2.00 2.82
C VAL A 104 -4.43 -2.87 3.46
N VAL A 105 -4.45 -4.17 3.16
CA VAL A 105 -5.45 -5.10 3.74
C VAL A 105 -5.26 -5.28 5.25
N GLN A 106 -4.02 -5.15 5.73
CA GLN A 106 -3.69 -5.23 7.16
C GLN A 106 -4.04 -3.95 7.94
N LEU A 107 -4.51 -2.90 7.25
CA LEU A 107 -4.96 -1.63 7.84
C LEU A 107 -6.48 -1.55 7.98
N MET A 108 -7.21 -2.62 7.69
CA MET A 108 -8.68 -2.59 7.64
C MET A 108 -9.34 -2.62 9.02
N GLY A 109 -8.60 -2.83 10.10
CA GLY A 109 -9.12 -2.87 11.47
C GLY A 109 -9.86 -4.17 11.79
N GLY A 110 -9.23 -5.30 11.42
CA GLY A 110 -9.69 -6.64 11.71
C GLY A 110 -10.63 -7.24 10.67
N ALA A 111 -11.12 -8.44 10.94
CA ALA A 111 -11.93 -9.24 10.01
C ALA A 111 -13.20 -8.51 9.52
N GLY A 112 -13.84 -7.70 10.36
CA GLY A 112 -15.04 -6.94 9.96
C GLY A 112 -14.75 -5.87 8.90
N GLY A 113 -13.63 -5.15 9.05
CA GLY A 113 -13.18 -4.16 8.05
C GLY A 113 -12.76 -4.83 6.75
N ARG A 114 -12.04 -5.96 6.82
CA ARG A 114 -11.67 -6.76 5.64
C ARG A 114 -12.89 -7.33 4.92
N ALA A 115 -13.88 -7.84 5.65
CA ALA A 115 -15.14 -8.32 5.05
C ALA A 115 -15.86 -7.21 4.27
N SER A 116 -15.92 -5.98 4.83
CA SER A 116 -16.50 -4.83 4.15
C SER A 116 -15.71 -4.44 2.89
N MET A 117 -14.38 -4.43 2.97
CA MET A 117 -13.50 -4.18 1.81
C MET A 117 -13.67 -5.23 0.72
N LEU A 118 -13.65 -6.53 1.07
CA LEU A 118 -13.82 -7.63 0.11
C LEU A 118 -15.20 -7.57 -0.59
N ALA A 119 -16.26 -7.18 0.12
CA ALA A 119 -17.58 -6.94 -0.48
C ALA A 119 -17.53 -5.79 -1.50
N CYS A 120 -16.92 -4.65 -1.15
CA CYS A 120 -16.72 -3.55 -2.08
C CYS A 120 -15.89 -3.97 -3.30
N VAL A 121 -14.80 -4.71 -3.08
CA VAL A 121 -13.97 -5.26 -4.17
C VAL A 121 -14.80 -6.15 -5.08
N ARG A 122 -15.58 -7.09 -4.53
CA ARG A 122 -16.43 -8.00 -5.32
C ARG A 122 -17.45 -7.26 -6.17
N ASP A 123 -18.07 -6.21 -5.63
CA ASP A 123 -19.04 -5.39 -6.35
C ASP A 123 -18.41 -4.66 -7.56
N HIS A 124 -17.11 -4.38 -7.51
CA HIS A 124 -16.38 -3.63 -8.53
C HIS A 124 -15.52 -4.50 -9.44
N LEU A 125 -15.38 -5.81 -9.19
CA LEU A 125 -14.73 -6.71 -10.11
C LEU A 125 -15.61 -7.02 -11.32
N ALA A 126 -15.01 -7.03 -12.51
CA ALA A 126 -15.59 -7.59 -13.72
C ALA A 126 -15.75 -9.12 -13.55
N PRO A 127 -16.58 -9.79 -14.42
CA PRO A 127 -16.57 -11.25 -14.46
C PRO A 127 -15.15 -11.80 -14.68
N ALA A 128 -14.74 -12.80 -13.88
CA ALA A 128 -13.38 -13.33 -13.83
C ALA A 128 -12.28 -12.28 -13.51
N GLY A 129 -12.66 -11.12 -12.98
CA GLY A 129 -11.72 -10.12 -12.50
C GLY A 129 -11.01 -10.60 -11.24
N VAL A 130 -9.78 -10.12 -11.03
CA VAL A 130 -8.90 -10.56 -9.95
C VAL A 130 -8.65 -9.43 -8.97
N PHE A 131 -8.72 -9.74 -7.67
CA PHE A 131 -8.19 -8.92 -6.59
C PHE A 131 -6.83 -9.47 -6.17
N ALA A 132 -5.82 -8.62 -6.09
CA ALA A 132 -4.47 -8.95 -5.67
C ALA A 132 -4.04 -8.08 -4.49
N ALA A 133 -3.79 -8.70 -3.34
CA ALA A 133 -3.44 -8.02 -2.09
C ALA A 133 -2.07 -8.46 -1.59
N ALA A 134 -1.21 -7.48 -1.28
CA ALA A 134 0.07 -7.73 -0.65
C ALA A 134 -0.09 -7.82 0.87
N LEU A 135 0.52 -8.85 1.46
CA LEU A 135 0.69 -9.03 2.89
C LEU A 135 2.18 -9.07 3.21
N ALA A 136 2.59 -8.37 4.24
CA ALA A 136 3.94 -8.45 4.76
C ALA A 136 3.90 -8.74 6.27
N ASP A 137 4.80 -9.60 6.71
CA ASP A 137 5.05 -9.83 8.13
C ASP A 137 6.30 -9.02 8.52
N PRO A 138 6.19 -8.02 9.40
CA PRO A 138 7.33 -7.24 9.85
C PRO A 138 8.41 -8.05 10.57
N PHE A 139 8.06 -9.27 11.01
CA PHE A 139 8.98 -10.19 11.68
C PHE A 139 9.55 -11.26 10.72
N ASP A 140 9.06 -11.35 9.49
CA ASP A 140 9.56 -12.33 8.53
C ASP A 140 10.94 -11.93 8.00
N GLY A 141 11.88 -12.89 8.05
CA GLY A 141 13.23 -12.71 7.51
C GLY A 141 14.21 -11.91 8.39
N VAL A 142 13.84 -11.54 9.61
CA VAL A 142 14.76 -10.91 10.58
C VAL A 142 15.23 -11.95 11.59
N PRO A 143 16.47 -12.50 11.47
CA PRO A 143 17.11 -13.15 12.59
C PRO A 143 17.37 -12.08 13.66
N ALA A 144 16.69 -12.19 14.80
CA ALA A 144 16.74 -11.19 15.87
C ALA A 144 18.15 -10.95 16.44
N GLU A 145 19.11 -11.79 16.12
CA GLU A 145 20.49 -11.74 16.64
C GLU A 145 21.51 -11.08 15.69
N ASP A 146 21.19 -10.93 14.40
CA ASP A 146 22.09 -10.40 13.37
C ASP A 146 21.59 -9.12 12.68
N ALA A 147 20.39 -8.68 12.99
CA ALA A 147 19.83 -7.46 12.43
C ALA A 147 20.55 -6.23 13.04
N GLY A 148 21.35 -5.58 12.24
CA GLY A 148 21.82 -4.22 12.56
C GLY A 148 20.62 -3.29 12.78
N PRO A 149 20.82 -2.09 13.31
CA PRO A 149 19.74 -1.11 13.44
C PRO A 149 19.11 -0.88 12.06
N PRO A 150 17.76 -0.80 11.97
CA PRO A 150 17.11 -0.57 10.69
C PRO A 150 17.60 0.73 10.07
N LEU A 151 17.83 0.71 8.76
CA LEU A 151 18.23 1.90 8.03
C LEU A 151 17.03 2.86 7.94
N PRO A 152 17.26 4.18 8.05
CA PRO A 152 16.22 5.15 7.83
C PRO A 152 15.83 5.23 6.34
N ASP A 153 14.55 5.40 6.05
CA ASP A 153 14.11 5.92 4.78
C ASP A 153 14.46 7.42 4.73
N VAL A 154 15.14 7.87 3.68
CA VAL A 154 15.64 9.25 3.58
C VAL A 154 15.23 9.87 2.25
N ARG A 155 14.79 11.13 2.30
CA ARG A 155 14.49 11.94 1.10
C ARG A 155 14.98 13.37 1.28
N GLU A 156 15.58 13.92 0.24
CA GLU A 156 15.87 15.34 0.14
C GLU A 156 14.84 16.02 -0.78
N GLN A 157 14.32 17.14 -0.34
CA GLN A 157 13.39 17.95 -1.14
C GLN A 157 13.52 19.44 -0.75
N ASP A 158 13.74 20.30 -1.74
CA ASP A 158 13.83 21.77 -1.56
C ASP A 158 14.83 22.20 -0.49
N GLY A 159 15.95 21.46 -0.36
CA GLY A 159 17.00 21.70 0.63
C GLY A 159 16.67 21.20 2.04
N TRP A 160 15.50 20.60 2.26
CA TRP A 160 15.17 19.85 3.47
C TRP A 160 15.64 18.41 3.35
N VAL A 161 16.04 17.82 4.46
CA VAL A 161 16.32 16.39 4.57
C VAL A 161 15.29 15.76 5.51
N PHE A 162 14.52 14.82 5.00
CA PHE A 162 13.54 14.05 5.77
C PHE A 162 14.04 12.64 5.98
N SER A 163 13.92 12.12 7.20
CA SER A 163 14.21 10.73 7.50
C SER A 163 13.14 10.10 8.38
N SER A 164 12.83 8.83 8.13
CA SER A 164 11.90 8.04 8.93
C SER A 164 12.54 6.72 9.28
N THR A 165 12.76 6.48 10.56
CA THR A 165 13.44 5.29 11.07
C THR A 165 12.48 4.44 11.88
N PRO A 166 12.27 3.15 11.57
CA PRO A 166 11.57 2.23 12.46
C PRO A 166 12.39 2.08 13.75
N VAL A 167 11.82 2.47 14.89
CA VAL A 167 12.51 2.42 16.18
C VAL A 167 11.99 1.33 17.10
N ALA A 168 10.77 0.83 16.85
CA ALA A 168 10.23 -0.31 17.55
C ALA A 168 9.20 -1.05 16.69
N VAL A 169 9.17 -2.36 16.82
CA VAL A 169 8.11 -3.25 16.32
C VAL A 169 7.56 -3.99 17.54
N ARG A 170 6.27 -3.82 17.82
CA ARG A 170 5.65 -4.33 19.04
C ARG A 170 4.43 -5.17 18.71
N SER A 171 4.30 -6.33 19.33
CA SER A 171 3.02 -7.06 19.32
C SER A 171 1.99 -6.26 20.11
N VAL A 172 0.82 -6.09 19.53
CA VAL A 172 -0.37 -5.46 20.15
C VAL A 172 -1.55 -6.41 20.03
N ASP A 173 -2.65 -6.10 20.71
CA ASP A 173 -3.86 -6.93 20.60
C ASP A 173 -4.36 -6.93 19.15
N GLY A 174 -4.44 -8.14 18.58
CA GLY A 174 -4.88 -8.35 17.19
C GLY A 174 -3.87 -7.99 16.09
N GLY A 175 -2.60 -7.66 16.42
CA GLY A 175 -1.64 -7.31 15.38
C GLY A 175 -0.27 -6.86 15.83
N THR A 176 0.32 -6.00 15.02
CA THR A 176 1.66 -5.46 15.20
C THR A 176 1.64 -3.94 15.06
N ALA A 177 2.24 -3.23 16.01
CA ALA A 177 2.49 -1.79 15.91
C ALA A 177 3.96 -1.54 15.52
N ILE A 178 4.16 -0.65 14.56
CA ILE A 178 5.47 -0.17 14.11
C ILE A 178 5.57 1.30 14.50
N ASP A 179 6.50 1.61 15.39
CA ASP A 179 6.79 2.98 15.81
C ASP A 179 7.96 3.51 14.98
N ARG A 180 7.81 4.72 14.43
CA ARG A 180 8.83 5.36 13.60
C ARG A 180 9.18 6.74 14.16
N LEU A 181 10.48 7.04 14.20
CA LEU A 181 10.99 8.39 14.44
C LEU A 181 11.09 9.11 13.10
N ARG A 182 10.32 10.16 12.93
CA ARG A 182 10.39 11.08 11.80
C ARG A 182 11.21 12.30 12.16
N GLN A 183 12.18 12.64 11.34
CA GLN A 183 13.07 13.78 11.52
C GLN A 183 13.09 14.64 10.25
N ALA A 184 13.03 15.95 10.41
CA ALA A 184 13.13 16.91 9.31
C ALA A 184 14.22 17.91 9.65
N VAL A 185 15.23 18.03 8.78
CA VAL A 185 16.30 19.02 8.89
C VAL A 185 16.07 20.08 7.84
N SER A 186 15.88 21.32 8.29
CA SER A 186 15.68 22.47 7.42
C SER A 186 16.97 22.93 6.71
N PRO A 187 16.89 23.76 5.65
CA PRO A 187 18.07 24.28 4.95
C PRO A 187 19.03 25.09 5.83
N ASP A 188 18.55 25.66 6.93
CA ASP A 188 19.35 26.39 7.93
C ASP A 188 19.84 25.50 9.09
N GLY A 189 19.60 24.17 9.01
CA GLY A 189 20.11 23.18 9.94
C GLY A 189 19.28 22.99 11.21
N GLN A 190 18.03 23.48 11.25
CA GLN A 190 17.13 23.19 12.36
C GLN A 190 16.58 21.77 12.24
N LEU A 191 16.57 21.04 13.35
CA LEU A 191 16.03 19.70 13.45
C LEU A 191 14.66 19.73 14.13
N ASP A 192 13.66 19.18 13.45
CA ASP A 192 12.34 18.87 14.01
C ASP A 192 12.15 17.35 14.06
N GLU A 193 11.54 16.84 15.15
CA GLU A 193 11.32 15.43 15.37
C GLU A 193 9.87 15.12 15.76
N SER A 194 9.36 13.96 15.32
CA SER A 194 8.08 13.43 15.78
C SER A 194 8.08 11.91 15.80
N MET A 195 7.25 11.35 16.67
CA MET A 195 6.97 9.92 16.70
C MET A 195 5.64 9.63 16.02
N THR A 196 5.60 8.60 15.20
CA THR A 196 4.36 8.08 14.61
C THR A 196 4.28 6.58 14.85
N SER A 197 3.06 6.04 14.84
CA SER A 197 2.82 4.60 14.99
C SER A 197 1.76 4.17 13.99
N ILE A 198 2.00 3.05 13.33
CA ILE A 198 1.02 2.37 12.48
C ILE A 198 0.75 0.99 13.07
N SER A 199 -0.52 0.58 13.10
CA SER A 199 -0.93 -0.74 13.55
C SER A 199 -1.41 -1.57 12.37
N LEU A 200 -0.82 -2.74 12.21
CA LEU A 200 -1.18 -3.73 11.19
C LEU A 200 -1.93 -4.88 11.86
N ASP A 201 -3.06 -5.29 11.28
CA ASP A 201 -3.78 -6.49 11.70
C ASP A 201 -2.86 -7.73 11.56
N ALA A 202 -2.93 -8.64 12.53
CA ALA A 202 -2.35 -9.97 12.37
C ALA A 202 -3.14 -10.72 11.29
N LEU A 203 -2.55 -10.88 10.13
CA LEU A 203 -3.19 -11.46 8.97
C LEU A 203 -2.19 -12.25 8.14
N ASP A 204 -2.44 -13.53 7.99
CA ASP A 204 -1.72 -14.37 7.05
C ASP A 204 -2.53 -14.62 5.77
N ALA A 205 -1.87 -15.18 4.78
CA ALA A 205 -2.46 -15.42 3.48
C ALA A 205 -3.59 -16.48 3.52
N GLU A 206 -3.50 -17.49 4.40
CA GLU A 206 -4.52 -18.53 4.55
C GLU A 206 -5.81 -17.94 5.11
N THR A 207 -5.70 -17.07 6.09
CA THR A 207 -6.85 -16.33 6.67
C THR A 207 -7.54 -15.47 5.62
N LEU A 208 -6.79 -14.66 4.84
CA LEU A 208 -7.39 -13.81 3.81
C LEU A 208 -8.06 -14.62 2.70
N GLU A 209 -7.44 -15.73 2.27
CA GLU A 209 -8.04 -16.65 1.30
C GLU A 209 -9.32 -17.29 1.85
N GLY A 210 -9.33 -17.64 3.15
CA GLY A 210 -10.50 -18.19 3.85
C GLY A 210 -11.66 -17.19 3.99
N GLU A 211 -11.38 -15.88 4.02
CA GLU A 211 -12.40 -14.83 4.04
C GLU A 211 -13.03 -14.60 2.65
N GLY A 212 -12.33 -14.92 1.56
CA GLY A 212 -12.77 -14.70 0.18
C GLY A 212 -14.15 -15.27 -0.17
N PRO A 213 -14.45 -16.57 0.14
CA PRO A 213 -15.72 -17.21 -0.21
C PRO A 213 -16.95 -16.49 0.34
N ALA A 214 -16.87 -15.91 1.53
CA ALA A 214 -17.97 -15.14 2.12
C ALA A 214 -18.32 -13.88 1.31
N ALA A 215 -17.37 -13.36 0.55
CA ALA A 215 -17.57 -12.23 -0.38
C ALA A 215 -17.84 -12.70 -1.84
N GLY A 216 -17.92 -14.01 -2.11
CA GLY A 216 -18.08 -14.54 -3.48
C GLY A 216 -16.79 -14.45 -4.31
N LEU A 217 -15.64 -14.61 -3.64
CA LEU A 217 -14.32 -14.63 -4.26
C LEU A 217 -13.67 -16.00 -4.07
N ARG A 218 -12.91 -16.46 -5.04
CA ARG A 218 -12.19 -17.75 -5.02
C ARG A 218 -10.69 -17.52 -5.04
N ALA A 219 -9.97 -18.18 -4.15
CA ALA A 219 -8.52 -18.07 -4.11
C ALA A 219 -7.86 -18.69 -5.36
N LEU A 220 -6.84 -18.01 -5.87
CA LEU A 220 -5.91 -18.46 -6.89
C LEU A 220 -4.54 -18.74 -6.26
N PRO A 221 -3.60 -19.40 -6.98
CA PRO A 221 -2.24 -19.58 -6.49
C PRO A 221 -1.58 -18.27 -6.08
N ARG A 222 -1.03 -18.25 -4.88
CA ARG A 222 -0.29 -17.08 -4.34
C ARG A 222 0.93 -16.73 -5.19
N ARG A 223 1.33 -15.47 -5.13
CA ARG A 223 2.59 -14.99 -5.68
C ARG A 223 3.47 -14.47 -4.53
N GLN A 224 4.74 -14.28 -4.81
CA GLN A 224 5.71 -13.78 -3.85
C GLN A 224 6.50 -12.61 -4.43
N VAL A 225 6.74 -11.61 -3.61
CA VAL A 225 7.76 -10.60 -3.83
C VAL A 225 8.89 -10.90 -2.84
N PRO A 226 10.10 -11.24 -3.31
CA PRO A 226 11.18 -11.57 -2.41
C PRO A 226 11.63 -10.37 -1.57
N ALA A 227 12.15 -10.64 -0.37
CA ALA A 227 12.81 -9.62 0.44
C ALA A 227 14.02 -9.03 -0.30
N THR A 228 14.33 -7.77 0.00
CA THR A 228 15.55 -7.08 -0.45
C THR A 228 16.46 -6.80 0.75
N GLY A 229 17.58 -6.08 0.54
CA GLY A 229 18.43 -5.63 1.66
C GLY A 229 17.73 -4.67 2.62
N ASP A 230 16.72 -3.93 2.12
CA ASP A 230 16.07 -2.83 2.85
C ASP A 230 14.61 -3.11 3.21
N TYR A 231 13.96 -4.06 2.52
CA TYR A 231 12.53 -4.32 2.67
C TYR A 231 12.24 -5.81 2.86
N VAL A 232 11.32 -6.11 3.78
CA VAL A 232 10.77 -7.46 3.95
C VAL A 232 10.02 -7.89 2.69
N GLY A 233 9.96 -9.20 2.42
CA GLY A 233 9.19 -9.74 1.31
C GLY A 233 7.69 -9.60 1.53
N SER A 234 6.93 -9.92 0.48
CA SER A 234 5.46 -9.91 0.56
C SER A 234 4.87 -11.17 -0.06
N THR A 235 3.86 -11.72 0.58
CA THR A 235 2.97 -12.72 -0.01
C THR A 235 1.81 -12.00 -0.69
N ILE A 236 1.58 -12.29 -1.97
CA ILE A 236 0.47 -11.70 -2.72
C ILE A 236 -0.65 -12.74 -2.81
N VAL A 237 -1.75 -12.46 -2.14
CA VAL A 237 -2.98 -13.24 -2.22
C VAL A 237 -3.77 -12.79 -3.44
N LEU A 238 -4.20 -13.77 -4.25
CA LEU A 238 -5.01 -13.53 -5.45
C LEU A 238 -6.41 -14.13 -5.24
N LEU A 239 -7.44 -13.32 -5.41
CA LEU A 239 -8.83 -13.73 -5.29
C LEU A 239 -9.59 -13.37 -6.57
N GLU A 240 -10.21 -14.33 -7.22
CA GLU A 240 -10.98 -14.15 -8.45
C GLU A 240 -12.48 -14.06 -8.16
N ALA A 241 -13.19 -13.22 -8.89
CA ALA A 241 -14.64 -13.15 -8.84
C ALA A 241 -15.25 -14.46 -9.33
N ALA A 242 -15.98 -15.15 -8.44
CA ALA A 242 -16.69 -16.41 -8.73
C ALA A 242 -17.95 -16.16 -9.60
#